data_6c609489957ad6d429b01bdaf22ddff5
#
_entry.id   6c609489957ad6d429b01bdaf22ddff5
#
_cell.length_a   1.000
_cell.length_b   1.000
_cell.length_c   1.000
_cell.angle_alpha   90.00
_cell.angle_beta   90.00
_cell.angle_gamma   90.00
#
_symmetry.space_group_name_H-M   'P 1'
#
loop_
_entity.id
_entity.type
_entity.pdbx_description
1 polymer ?
#
loop_
_entity_poly.entity_id
_entity_poly.type
_entity_poly.pdbx_seq_one_letter_code
_entity_poly.pdbx_strand_id
1 'polypeptide(L)'
;VLSSIDYISQGSITLKGKKLEKLSNKELSDIRKHDIGFIFQEYNLLHTLTVKENIMLPLTVQKLDKEHMLNRYEKVAEALNILDISDKYPSELSGGQRQRTSAARAFITLPSIIFADEPTGALDSKSTQDLLKRLTRMNEAFKSTIIMVTHDPVAASYANRVVMLKDGQIFTELYQGDD
;
A
#
# COMPACT_ATOMS: atom_id res chain seq x y z
N VAL A 1 -14.18 -3.98 -4.67
CA VAL A 1 -14.69 -5.21 -4.04
C VAL A 1 -13.66 -5.80 -3.07
N LEU A 2 -12.45 -6.19 -3.52
CA LEU A 2 -11.41 -6.78 -2.65
C LEU A 2 -11.02 -5.87 -1.48
N SER A 3 -11.00 -4.56 -1.70
CA SER A 3 -10.70 -3.55 -0.67
C SER A 3 -11.84 -3.29 0.32
N SER A 4 -12.94 -4.01 0.23
CA SER A 4 -14.17 -3.82 1.00
C SER A 4 -14.82 -2.42 0.87
N ILE A 5 -14.51 -1.71 -0.22
CA ILE A 5 -15.13 -0.40 -0.54
C ILE A 5 -16.47 -0.60 -1.25
N ASP A 6 -16.57 -1.67 -2.05
CA ASP A 6 -17.77 -2.00 -2.82
C ASP A 6 -18.28 -3.39 -2.47
N TYR A 7 -19.54 -3.68 -2.79
CA TYR A 7 -20.19 -4.94 -2.46
C TYR A 7 -19.84 -6.05 -3.46
N ILE A 8 -19.82 -7.29 -2.95
CA ILE A 8 -19.62 -8.50 -3.75
C ILE A 8 -20.93 -8.85 -4.41
N SER A 9 -20.97 -8.91 -5.77
CA SER A 9 -22.17 -9.32 -6.50
C SER A 9 -22.36 -10.84 -6.46
N GLN A 10 -21.27 -11.62 -6.55
CA GLN A 10 -21.26 -13.08 -6.47
C GLN A 10 -19.94 -13.59 -5.90
N GLY A 11 -19.96 -14.77 -5.28
CA GLY A 11 -18.79 -15.36 -4.65
C GLY A 11 -18.61 -14.96 -3.20
N SER A 12 -17.38 -15.19 -2.66
CA SER A 12 -17.04 -14.82 -1.28
C SER A 12 -15.59 -14.34 -1.20
N ILE A 13 -15.32 -13.41 -0.28
CA ILE A 13 -13.98 -12.95 0.05
C ILE A 13 -13.74 -13.21 1.53
N THR A 14 -12.66 -13.90 1.82
CA THR A 14 -12.24 -14.16 3.20
C THR A 14 -10.93 -13.45 3.50
N LEU A 15 -10.93 -12.60 4.54
CA LEU A 15 -9.74 -11.93 5.05
C LEU A 15 -9.55 -12.32 6.53
N LYS A 16 -8.37 -12.86 6.86
CA LYS A 16 -8.08 -13.36 8.22
C LYS A 16 -9.17 -14.29 8.78
N GLY A 17 -9.69 -15.19 7.95
CA GLY A 17 -10.75 -16.14 8.34
C GLY A 17 -12.17 -15.54 8.43
N LYS A 18 -12.34 -14.23 8.22
CA LYS A 18 -13.64 -13.56 8.23
C LYS A 18 -14.17 -13.40 6.81
N LYS A 19 -15.40 -13.82 6.56
CA LYS A 19 -16.10 -13.61 5.28
C LYS A 19 -16.63 -12.18 5.23
N LEU A 20 -16.13 -11.36 4.27
CA LEU A 20 -16.44 -9.93 4.20
C LEU A 20 -17.93 -9.67 3.92
N GLU A 21 -18.57 -10.50 3.12
CA GLU A 21 -19.99 -10.40 2.78
C GLU A 21 -20.95 -10.60 3.99
N LYS A 22 -20.43 -11.13 5.10
CA LYS A 22 -21.21 -11.34 6.34
C LYS A 22 -21.01 -10.25 7.39
N LEU A 23 -20.13 -9.29 7.10
CA LEU A 23 -19.77 -8.24 8.05
C LEU A 23 -20.68 -7.01 7.91
N SER A 24 -20.94 -6.38 9.04
CA SER A 24 -21.60 -5.08 9.08
C SER A 24 -20.71 -3.97 8.53
N ASN A 25 -21.29 -2.84 8.12
CA ASN A 25 -20.55 -1.67 7.66
C ASN A 25 -19.52 -1.17 8.68
N LYS A 26 -19.81 -1.30 9.98
CA LYS A 26 -18.88 -0.95 11.05
C LYS A 26 -17.65 -1.88 11.05
N GLU A 27 -17.87 -3.18 10.97
CA GLU A 27 -16.78 -4.17 10.92
C GLU A 27 -15.94 -4.02 9.64
N LEU A 28 -16.56 -3.76 8.49
CA LEU A 28 -15.86 -3.45 7.25
C LEU A 28 -15.03 -2.17 7.38
N SER A 29 -15.55 -1.15 8.05
CA SER A 29 -14.81 0.08 8.34
C SER A 29 -13.60 -0.17 9.25
N ASP A 30 -13.75 -1.03 10.27
CA ASP A 30 -12.65 -1.40 11.16
C ASP A 30 -11.58 -2.20 10.42
N ILE A 31 -11.95 -3.10 9.51
CA ILE A 31 -11.00 -3.81 8.64
C ILE A 31 -10.23 -2.82 7.76
N ARG A 32 -10.91 -1.88 7.08
CA ARG A 32 -10.22 -0.86 6.27
C ARG A 32 -9.23 -0.04 7.08
N LYS A 33 -9.59 0.28 8.32
CA LYS A 33 -8.77 1.11 9.21
C LYS A 33 -7.51 0.41 9.72
N HIS A 34 -7.58 -0.92 9.94
CA HIS A 34 -6.51 -1.65 10.63
C HIS A 34 -5.76 -2.65 9.74
N ASP A 35 -6.47 -3.25 8.77
CA ASP A 35 -5.97 -4.39 8.03
C ASP A 35 -5.66 -4.10 6.56
N ILE A 36 -6.06 -2.93 6.04
CA ILE A 36 -5.90 -2.58 4.63
C ILE A 36 -5.10 -1.28 4.49
N GLY A 37 -4.08 -1.32 3.62
CA GLY A 37 -3.36 -0.15 3.14
C GLY A 37 -3.64 0.10 1.66
N PHE A 38 -3.48 1.36 1.21
CA PHE A 38 -3.65 1.74 -0.19
C PHE A 38 -2.46 2.57 -0.68
N ILE A 39 -1.97 2.21 -1.86
CA ILE A 39 -0.99 2.98 -2.63
C ILE A 39 -1.65 3.32 -3.96
N PHE A 40 -1.77 4.61 -4.28
CA PHE A 40 -2.41 5.11 -5.49
C PHE A 40 -1.39 5.70 -6.46
N GLN A 41 -1.70 5.69 -7.75
CA GLN A 41 -0.89 6.30 -8.80
C GLN A 41 -0.71 7.81 -8.58
N GLU A 42 -1.75 8.51 -8.14
CA GLU A 42 -1.75 9.96 -7.90
C GLU A 42 -1.33 10.34 -6.46
N TYR A 43 -0.71 9.41 -5.73
CA TYR A 43 -0.19 9.59 -4.36
C TYR A 43 -1.25 9.89 -3.29
N ASN A 44 -2.30 10.63 -3.59
CA ASN A 44 -3.38 11.08 -2.69
C ASN A 44 -2.87 11.65 -1.35
N LEU A 45 -1.80 12.47 -1.41
CA LEU A 45 -1.25 13.16 -0.26
C LEU A 45 -2.04 14.45 0.02
N LEU A 46 -2.24 14.74 1.30
CA LEU A 46 -2.82 16.02 1.73
C LEU A 46 -1.76 17.10 1.62
N HIS A 47 -2.00 18.08 0.74
CA HIS A 47 -1.03 19.14 0.43
C HIS A 47 -0.78 20.12 1.60
N THR A 48 -1.69 20.19 2.54
CA THR A 48 -1.61 21.02 3.76
C THR A 48 -0.83 20.37 4.89
N LEU A 49 -0.45 19.10 4.75
CA LEU A 49 0.30 18.34 5.72
C LEU A 49 1.71 18.04 5.21
N THR A 50 2.67 18.04 6.13
CA THR A 50 4.05 17.59 5.85
C THR A 50 4.09 16.09 5.51
N VAL A 51 5.24 15.59 5.04
CA VAL A 51 5.49 14.16 4.81
C VAL A 51 5.20 13.36 6.07
N LYS A 52 5.76 13.76 7.21
CA LYS A 52 5.55 13.11 8.51
C LYS A 52 4.07 13.05 8.89
N GLU A 53 3.36 14.16 8.79
CA GLU A 53 1.94 14.25 9.13
C GLU A 53 1.08 13.40 8.20
N ASN A 54 1.34 13.39 6.88
CA ASN A 54 0.67 12.52 5.92
C ASN A 54 0.82 11.04 6.29
N ILE A 55 2.04 10.62 6.64
CA ILE A 55 2.33 9.22 7.00
C ILE A 55 1.64 8.85 8.31
N MET A 56 1.67 9.73 9.31
CA MET A 56 1.13 9.44 10.65
C MET A 56 -0.40 9.56 10.71
N LEU A 57 -1.04 10.18 9.74
CA LEU A 57 -2.48 10.42 9.73
C LEU A 57 -3.35 9.18 10.01
N PRO A 58 -3.11 7.99 9.43
CA PRO A 58 -3.89 6.80 9.75
C PRO A 58 -3.79 6.38 11.23
N LEU A 59 -2.65 6.63 11.88
CA LEU A 59 -2.45 6.29 13.29
C LEU A 59 -3.24 7.22 14.24
N THR A 60 -3.42 8.48 13.86
CA THR A 60 -4.26 9.41 14.64
C THR A 60 -5.71 8.94 14.69
N VAL A 61 -6.20 8.35 13.59
CA VAL A 61 -7.54 7.75 13.53
C VAL A 61 -7.63 6.50 14.40
N GLN A 62 -6.52 5.76 14.58
CA GLN A 62 -6.45 4.59 15.47
C GLN A 62 -6.30 4.95 16.96
N LYS A 63 -6.09 6.24 17.27
CA LYS A 63 -5.89 6.75 18.66
C LYS A 63 -4.71 6.11 19.38
N LEU A 64 -3.63 5.82 18.65
CA LEU A 64 -2.37 5.37 19.25
C LEU A 64 -1.71 6.54 20.01
N ASP A 65 -0.97 6.21 21.06
CA ASP A 65 -0.18 7.21 21.77
C ASP A 65 1.00 7.70 20.94
N LYS A 66 1.50 8.88 21.28
CA LYS A 66 2.51 9.60 20.49
C LYS A 66 3.83 8.84 20.35
N GLU A 67 4.26 8.14 21.37
CA GLU A 67 5.52 7.41 21.37
C GLU A 67 5.47 6.23 20.40
N HIS A 68 4.41 5.44 20.44
CA HIS A 68 4.18 4.34 19.49
C HIS A 68 4.04 4.84 18.05
N MET A 69 3.37 5.98 17.85
CA MET A 69 3.25 6.60 16.52
C MET A 69 4.62 7.00 15.96
N LEU A 70 5.46 7.66 16.76
CA LEU A 70 6.79 8.09 16.34
C LEU A 70 7.71 6.90 16.02
N ASN A 71 7.72 5.88 16.86
CA ASN A 71 8.52 4.67 16.64
C ASN A 71 8.14 3.97 15.32
N ARG A 72 6.83 3.85 15.03
CA ARG A 72 6.38 3.30 13.75
C ARG A 72 6.78 4.17 12.56
N TYR A 73 6.64 5.48 12.71
CA TYR A 73 7.03 6.45 11.69
C TYR A 73 8.51 6.30 11.32
N GLU A 74 9.40 6.30 12.30
CA GLU A 74 10.85 6.19 12.08
C GLU A 74 11.19 4.92 11.30
N LYS A 75 10.69 3.77 11.73
CA LYS A 75 10.93 2.49 11.04
C LYS A 75 10.47 2.48 9.58
N VAL A 76 9.27 2.99 9.32
CA VAL A 76 8.71 3.01 7.96
C VAL A 76 9.40 4.06 7.08
N ALA A 77 9.68 5.24 7.64
CA ALA A 77 10.33 6.33 6.92
C ALA A 77 11.80 6.00 6.58
N GLU A 78 12.51 5.31 7.47
CA GLU A 78 13.86 4.80 7.22
C GLU A 78 13.85 3.75 6.10
N ALA A 79 12.96 2.75 6.16
CA ALA A 79 12.86 1.70 5.14
C ALA A 79 12.59 2.28 3.73
N LEU A 80 11.83 3.37 3.65
CA LEU A 80 11.52 4.07 2.40
C LEU A 80 12.48 5.21 2.06
N ASN A 81 13.49 5.49 2.92
CA ASN A 81 14.49 6.54 2.73
C ASN A 81 13.85 7.92 2.49
N ILE A 82 13.05 8.35 3.46
CA ILE A 82 12.31 9.63 3.44
C ILE A 82 12.39 10.39 4.78
N LEU A 83 13.25 9.98 5.70
CA LEU A 83 13.46 10.70 6.96
C LEU A 83 13.95 12.14 6.75
N ASP A 84 14.83 12.35 5.77
CA ASP A 84 15.41 13.64 5.43
C ASP A 84 14.43 14.66 4.85
N ILE A 85 13.24 14.20 4.45
CA ILE A 85 12.18 15.04 3.90
C ILE A 85 10.94 15.14 4.80
N SER A 86 11.06 14.72 6.06
CA SER A 86 9.94 14.62 7.04
C SER A 86 9.09 15.89 7.16
N ASP A 87 9.75 17.03 7.14
CA ASP A 87 9.13 18.35 7.37
C ASP A 87 8.73 19.07 6.07
N LYS A 88 9.00 18.45 4.90
CA LYS A 88 8.60 19.01 3.60
C LYS A 88 7.13 18.77 3.31
N TYR A 89 6.56 19.66 2.50
CA TYR A 89 5.21 19.52 1.96
C TYR A 89 5.21 18.77 0.62
N PRO A 90 4.10 18.12 0.22
CA PRO A 90 4.02 17.39 -1.06
C PRO A 90 4.41 18.19 -2.30
N SER A 91 4.20 19.52 -2.29
CA SER A 91 4.60 20.43 -3.38
C SER A 91 6.12 20.55 -3.57
N GLU A 92 6.91 20.25 -2.55
CA GLU A 92 8.38 20.34 -2.55
C GLU A 92 9.05 19.01 -2.94
N LEU A 93 8.26 17.96 -3.21
CA LEU A 93 8.75 16.60 -3.43
C LEU A 93 8.83 16.25 -4.91
N SER A 94 9.82 15.44 -5.28
CA SER A 94 9.83 14.72 -6.56
C SER A 94 8.71 13.66 -6.62
N GLY A 95 8.37 13.19 -7.83
CA GLY A 95 7.38 12.12 -8.02
C GLY A 95 7.72 10.87 -7.20
N GLY A 96 8.97 10.42 -7.24
CA GLY A 96 9.44 9.28 -6.46
C GLY A 96 9.36 9.51 -4.94
N GLN A 97 9.64 10.72 -4.45
CA GLN A 97 9.49 11.05 -3.04
C GLN A 97 8.02 11.04 -2.61
N ARG A 98 7.11 11.61 -3.44
CA ARG A 98 5.66 11.55 -3.19
C ARG A 98 5.17 10.10 -3.12
N GLN A 99 5.62 9.25 -4.05
CA GLN A 99 5.19 7.86 -4.06
C GLN A 99 5.73 7.06 -2.87
N ARG A 100 6.98 7.27 -2.45
CA ARG A 100 7.52 6.67 -1.23
C ARG A 100 6.76 7.15 0.02
N THR A 101 6.35 8.40 0.08
CA THR A 101 5.50 8.94 1.15
C THR A 101 4.12 8.27 1.17
N SER A 102 3.49 8.08 0.01
CA SER A 102 2.23 7.35 -0.13
C SER A 102 2.37 5.90 0.32
N ALA A 103 3.45 5.23 -0.09
CA ALA A 103 3.75 3.87 0.37
C ALA A 103 3.95 3.81 1.89
N ALA A 104 4.71 4.74 2.48
CA ALA A 104 4.91 4.82 3.92
C ALA A 104 3.59 4.95 4.68
N ARG A 105 2.68 5.79 4.20
CA ARG A 105 1.34 5.95 4.76
C ARG A 105 0.53 4.66 4.69
N ALA A 106 0.68 3.87 3.63
CA ALA A 106 0.00 2.59 3.50
C ALA A 106 0.52 1.54 4.49
N PHE A 107 1.83 1.52 4.77
CA PHE A 107 2.46 0.56 5.67
C PHE A 107 2.37 0.93 7.15
N ILE A 108 2.13 2.20 7.50
CA ILE A 108 2.24 2.71 8.89
C ILE A 108 1.32 2.00 9.89
N THR A 109 0.16 1.52 9.45
CA THR A 109 -0.80 0.79 10.27
C THR A 109 -0.42 -0.68 10.45
N LEU A 110 0.65 -1.16 9.81
CA LEU A 110 1.06 -2.57 9.73
C LEU A 110 -0.08 -3.46 9.19
N PRO A 111 -0.64 -3.13 8.03
CA PRO A 111 -1.80 -3.81 7.49
C PRO A 111 -1.46 -5.23 7.06
N SER A 112 -2.46 -6.12 7.03
CA SER A 112 -2.31 -7.48 6.51
C SER A 112 -2.21 -7.51 5.00
N ILE A 113 -2.87 -6.53 4.34
CA ILE A 113 -2.94 -6.45 2.89
C ILE A 113 -2.79 -5.00 2.42
N ILE A 114 -2.06 -4.81 1.34
CA ILE A 114 -1.90 -3.52 0.68
C ILE A 114 -2.38 -3.66 -0.76
N PHE A 115 -3.28 -2.78 -1.17
CA PHE A 115 -3.69 -2.63 -2.56
C PHE A 115 -2.88 -1.50 -3.18
N ALA A 116 -2.17 -1.80 -4.26
CA ALA A 116 -1.39 -0.84 -5.02
C ALA A 116 -1.96 -0.73 -6.44
N ASP A 117 -2.49 0.44 -6.77
CA ASP A 117 -3.08 0.73 -8.07
C ASP A 117 -2.10 1.57 -8.89
N GLU A 118 -1.51 0.94 -9.92
CA GLU A 118 -0.48 1.52 -10.79
C GLU A 118 0.60 2.32 -10.02
N PRO A 119 1.23 1.75 -8.97
CA PRO A 119 2.09 2.52 -8.06
C PRO A 119 3.35 3.09 -8.72
N THR A 120 3.67 2.64 -9.93
CA THR A 120 4.84 3.08 -10.71
C THR A 120 4.47 3.93 -11.93
N GLY A 121 3.17 4.07 -12.23
CA GLY A 121 2.70 4.68 -13.48
C GLY A 121 3.10 6.14 -13.72
N ALA A 122 3.43 6.89 -12.66
CA ALA A 122 3.87 8.29 -12.75
C ALA A 122 5.38 8.47 -12.49
N LEU A 123 6.17 7.37 -12.49
CA LEU A 123 7.60 7.40 -12.15
C LEU A 123 8.49 7.15 -13.35
N ASP A 124 9.70 7.73 -13.33
CA ASP A 124 10.79 7.32 -14.20
C ASP A 124 11.32 5.92 -13.85
N SER A 125 12.04 5.29 -14.77
CA SER A 125 12.52 3.91 -14.62
C SER A 125 13.40 3.69 -13.38
N LYS A 126 14.20 4.69 -12.97
CA LYS A 126 15.06 4.60 -11.78
C LYS A 126 14.24 4.64 -10.50
N SER A 127 13.30 5.57 -10.43
CA SER A 127 12.36 5.70 -9.29
C SER A 127 11.44 4.48 -9.18
N THR A 128 11.00 3.92 -10.31
CA THR A 128 10.23 2.67 -10.38
C THR A 128 10.99 1.52 -9.72
N GLN A 129 12.22 1.25 -10.16
CA GLN A 129 13.04 0.16 -9.60
C GLN A 129 13.35 0.37 -8.11
N ASP A 130 13.67 1.60 -7.69
CA ASP A 130 13.90 1.91 -6.26
C ASP A 130 12.65 1.65 -5.43
N LEU A 131 11.48 2.10 -5.88
CA LEU A 131 10.22 1.85 -5.18
C LEU A 131 9.92 0.35 -5.06
N LEU A 132 9.99 -0.40 -6.16
CA LEU A 132 9.67 -1.84 -6.18
C LEU A 132 10.59 -2.63 -5.25
N LYS A 133 11.91 -2.39 -5.28
CA LYS A 133 12.87 -3.00 -4.34
C LYS A 133 12.52 -2.71 -2.88
N ARG A 134 12.08 -1.49 -2.56
CA ARG A 134 11.66 -1.12 -1.20
C ARG A 134 10.36 -1.81 -0.81
N LEU A 135 9.38 -1.87 -1.72
CA LEU A 135 8.12 -2.58 -1.46
C LEU A 135 8.36 -4.07 -1.18
N THR A 136 9.25 -4.73 -1.94
CA THR A 136 9.63 -6.14 -1.70
C THR A 136 10.23 -6.31 -0.30
N ARG A 137 11.22 -5.47 0.06
CA ARG A 137 11.82 -5.52 1.41
C ARG A 137 10.81 -5.29 2.53
N MET A 138 9.89 -4.35 2.33
CA MET A 138 8.84 -4.08 3.31
C MET A 138 7.81 -5.23 3.40
N ASN A 139 7.47 -5.85 2.27
CA ASN A 139 6.64 -7.06 2.24
C ASN A 139 7.26 -8.18 3.10
N GLU A 140 8.55 -8.43 2.94
CA GLU A 140 9.31 -9.40 3.71
C GLU A 140 9.38 -9.05 5.20
N ALA A 141 9.67 -7.78 5.52
CA ALA A 141 9.85 -7.30 6.89
C ALA A 141 8.52 -7.24 7.67
N PHE A 142 7.46 -6.74 7.06
CA PHE A 142 6.16 -6.53 7.72
C PHE A 142 5.16 -7.68 7.50
N LYS A 143 5.50 -8.66 6.64
CA LYS A 143 4.64 -9.80 6.32
C LYS A 143 3.25 -9.41 5.81
N SER A 144 3.14 -8.27 5.15
CA SER A 144 1.91 -7.80 4.49
C SER A 144 1.80 -8.42 3.11
N THR A 145 0.61 -8.82 2.69
CA THR A 145 0.38 -9.20 1.28
C THR A 145 0.19 -7.94 0.44
N ILE A 146 0.94 -7.80 -0.64
CA ILE A 146 0.76 -6.69 -1.61
C ILE A 146 0.03 -7.22 -2.83
N ILE A 147 -1.13 -6.65 -3.14
CA ILE A 147 -1.85 -6.89 -4.39
C ILE A 147 -1.68 -5.64 -5.26
N MET A 148 -0.94 -5.80 -6.35
CA MET A 148 -0.64 -4.70 -7.27
C MET A 148 -1.41 -4.88 -8.57
N VAL A 149 -2.07 -3.83 -9.03
CA VAL A 149 -2.59 -3.72 -10.38
C VAL A 149 -1.60 -2.91 -11.20
N THR A 150 -1.13 -3.47 -12.30
CA THR A 150 -0.19 -2.79 -13.20
C THR A 150 -0.25 -3.36 -14.60
N HIS A 151 0.09 -2.54 -15.59
CA HIS A 151 0.36 -2.94 -16.95
C HIS A 151 1.86 -2.93 -17.28
N ASP A 152 2.71 -2.57 -16.33
CA ASP A 152 4.16 -2.54 -16.48
C ASP A 152 4.77 -3.94 -16.20
N PRO A 153 5.39 -4.58 -17.20
CA PRO A 153 6.04 -5.89 -17.03
C PRO A 153 7.19 -5.85 -16.01
N VAL A 154 7.87 -4.70 -15.86
CA VAL A 154 8.92 -4.54 -14.85
C VAL A 154 8.33 -4.62 -13.45
N ALA A 155 7.20 -3.94 -13.21
CA ALA A 155 6.51 -4.02 -11.92
C ALA A 155 5.99 -5.44 -11.65
N ALA A 156 5.42 -6.11 -12.66
CA ALA A 156 4.96 -7.48 -12.55
C ALA A 156 6.09 -8.47 -12.22
N SER A 157 7.32 -8.23 -12.69
CA SER A 157 8.47 -9.11 -12.42
C SER A 157 8.93 -9.13 -10.96
N TYR A 158 8.45 -8.23 -10.11
CA TYR A 158 8.74 -8.23 -8.67
C TYR A 158 7.73 -9.03 -7.84
N ALA A 159 6.65 -9.52 -8.46
CA ALA A 159 5.61 -10.27 -7.76
C ALA A 159 5.94 -11.77 -7.71
N ASN A 160 5.64 -12.44 -6.59
CA ASN A 160 5.74 -13.90 -6.48
C ASN A 160 4.69 -14.63 -7.34
N ARG A 161 3.56 -13.97 -7.62
CA ARG A 161 2.47 -14.49 -8.44
C ARG A 161 1.90 -13.39 -9.31
N VAL A 162 1.74 -13.67 -10.60
CA VAL A 162 1.11 -12.77 -11.57
C VAL A 162 -0.17 -13.40 -12.08
N VAL A 163 -1.28 -12.67 -11.97
CA VAL A 163 -2.60 -13.07 -12.49
C VAL A 163 -2.94 -12.15 -13.66
N MET A 164 -3.01 -12.70 -14.86
CA MET A 164 -3.37 -11.94 -16.04
C MET A 164 -4.88 -11.96 -16.25
N LEU A 165 -5.47 -10.76 -16.33
CA LEU A 165 -6.89 -10.57 -16.57
C LEU A 165 -7.13 -10.14 -18.03
N LYS A 166 -8.12 -10.74 -18.67
CA LYS A 166 -8.62 -10.35 -19.99
C LYS A 166 -10.15 -10.42 -19.99
N ASP A 167 -10.79 -9.35 -20.43
CA ASP A 167 -12.27 -9.26 -20.53
C ASP A 167 -13.00 -9.65 -19.22
N GLY A 168 -12.42 -9.24 -18.06
CA GLY A 168 -12.98 -9.52 -16.73
C GLY A 168 -12.78 -10.96 -16.24
N GLN A 169 -12.02 -11.79 -16.95
CA GLN A 169 -11.74 -13.18 -16.59
C GLN A 169 -10.25 -13.40 -16.38
N ILE A 170 -9.91 -14.37 -15.55
CA ILE A 170 -8.52 -14.84 -15.37
C ILE A 170 -8.13 -15.60 -16.63
N PHE A 171 -7.14 -15.05 -17.36
CA PHE A 171 -6.61 -15.64 -18.58
C PHE A 171 -5.50 -16.64 -18.28
N THR A 172 -4.56 -16.28 -17.40
CA THR A 172 -3.46 -17.14 -16.99
C THR A 172 -2.88 -16.70 -15.66
N GLU A 173 -2.17 -17.61 -15.00
CA GLU A 173 -1.43 -17.36 -13.77
C GLU A 173 0.02 -17.83 -13.94
N LEU A 174 0.95 -17.01 -13.47
CA LEU A 174 2.37 -17.31 -13.45
C LEU A 174 2.88 -17.21 -12.01
N TYR A 175 3.67 -18.18 -11.59
CA TYR A 175 4.36 -18.19 -10.32
C TYR A 175 5.85 -17.99 -10.60
N GLN A 176 6.47 -17.04 -9.92
CA GLN A 176 7.93 -16.96 -9.89
C GLN A 176 8.39 -17.92 -8.81
N GLY A 177 9.06 -19.01 -9.20
CA GLY A 177 9.63 -19.97 -8.28
C GLY A 177 10.72 -19.32 -7.43
N ASP A 178 10.82 -19.71 -6.17
CA ASP A 178 12.03 -19.54 -5.38
C ASP A 178 13.08 -20.47 -5.98
N ASP A 179 14.08 -19.90 -6.72
CA ASP A 179 15.32 -20.57 -7.09
C ASP A 179 16.29 -20.54 -5.91
#